data_736390739d39ab8bbcddebb94333f611
#
_entry.id   736390739d39ab8bbcddebb94333f611
#
_cell.length_a   1.000
_cell.length_b   1.000
_cell.length_c   1.000
_cell.angle_alpha   90.00
_cell.angle_beta   90.00
_cell.angle_gamma   90.00
#
_symmetry.space_group_name_H-M   'P 1'
#
loop_
_entity.id
_entity.type
_entity.pdbx_description
1 polymer ?
#
loop_
_entity_poly.entity_id
_entity_poly.type
_entity_poly.pdbx_seq_one_letter_code
_entity_poly.pdbx_strand_id
1 'polypeptide(L)'
;EGVIIPNMYYIDQKYLLLVSSQLKQFKRKSDGLYNFRCPYCGDSQKSQTKARGFMFRKENTMIYKCHNCGVGASFKNFLKQVDSKISNEYILERYKKKEYEPDMSQFKKPKFLTRDTPLKSLIKISTLEHTHPVKKFVDGRQIPSSSHYQLFFAPKFYEWVNSLVPNK
;
A
#
# COMPACT_ATOMS: atom_id res chain seq x y z
N GLU A 1 -16.44 -22.46 11.11
CA GLU A 1 -15.98 -21.10 11.50
C GLU A 1 -14.46 -21.07 11.29
N GLY A 2 -14.03 -20.45 10.19
CA GLY A 2 -12.61 -20.35 9.83
C GLY A 2 -11.91 -19.34 10.73
N VAL A 3 -10.94 -19.78 11.50
CA VAL A 3 -10.05 -18.89 12.27
C VAL A 3 -9.26 -18.06 11.24
N ILE A 4 -9.57 -16.76 11.15
CA ILE A 4 -8.78 -15.83 10.37
C ILE A 4 -7.43 -15.68 11.05
N ILE A 5 -6.41 -16.42 10.57
CA ILE A 5 -5.05 -16.27 11.04
C ILE A 5 -4.59 -14.89 10.54
N PRO A 6 -4.31 -13.93 11.44
CA PRO A 6 -3.87 -12.60 10.99
C PRO A 6 -2.60 -12.76 10.17
N ASN A 7 -2.54 -12.05 9.04
CA ASN A 7 -1.36 -12.07 8.17
C ASN A 7 -0.16 -11.47 8.91
N MET A 8 0.65 -12.33 9.53
CA MET A 8 1.82 -11.94 10.35
C MET A 8 3.04 -11.56 9.48
N TYR A 9 2.94 -11.75 8.17
CA TYR A 9 4.00 -11.43 7.22
C TYR A 9 4.40 -9.94 7.24
N TYR A 10 3.43 -9.04 7.42
CA TYR A 10 3.72 -7.60 7.46
C TYR A 10 4.61 -7.21 8.65
N ILE A 11 4.49 -7.92 9.79
CA ILE A 11 5.34 -7.71 10.97
C ILE A 11 6.76 -8.14 10.62
N ASP A 12 6.94 -9.31 10.02
CA ASP A 12 8.26 -9.79 9.58
C ASP A 12 8.90 -8.79 8.61
N GLN A 13 8.13 -8.31 7.63
CA GLN A 13 8.62 -7.32 6.66
C GLN A 13 9.01 -5.99 7.33
N LYS A 14 8.21 -5.49 8.27
CA LYS A 14 8.51 -4.28 9.05
C LYS A 14 9.85 -4.42 9.75
N TYR A 15 10.05 -5.50 10.48
CA TYR A 15 11.30 -5.73 11.24
C TYR A 15 12.50 -6.03 10.36
N LEU A 16 12.32 -6.67 9.20
CA LEU A 16 13.38 -6.81 8.21
C LEU A 16 13.86 -5.46 7.68
N LEU A 17 12.93 -4.54 7.40
CA LEU A 17 13.28 -3.20 6.94
C LEU A 17 13.95 -2.38 8.04
N LEU A 18 13.58 -2.54 9.32
CA LEU A 18 14.24 -1.89 10.45
C LEU A 18 15.71 -2.29 10.56
N VAL A 19 16.04 -3.57 10.35
CA VAL A 19 17.44 -4.05 10.40
C VAL A 19 18.18 -3.94 9.07
N SER A 20 17.53 -3.45 8.01
CA SER A 20 18.12 -3.42 6.66
C SER A 20 19.41 -2.59 6.57
N SER A 21 19.52 -1.52 7.35
CA SER A 21 20.73 -0.68 7.44
C SER A 21 21.96 -1.42 8.00
N GLN A 22 21.74 -2.47 8.80
CA GLN A 22 22.79 -3.31 9.37
C GLN A 22 23.20 -4.45 8.41
N LEU A 23 22.42 -4.68 7.34
CA LEU A 23 22.64 -5.75 6.38
C LEU A 23 23.41 -5.26 5.15
N LYS A 24 24.66 -5.67 5.00
CA LYS A 24 25.51 -5.27 3.87
C LYS A 24 24.91 -5.76 2.54
N GLN A 25 24.90 -4.89 1.51
CA GLN A 25 24.38 -5.19 0.17
C GLN A 25 22.89 -5.57 0.15
N PHE A 26 22.09 -5.00 1.06
CA PHE A 26 20.65 -5.26 1.11
C PHE A 26 19.95 -4.77 -0.16
N LYS A 27 19.20 -5.68 -0.81
CA LYS A 27 18.44 -5.41 -2.04
C LYS A 27 17.10 -6.16 -2.02
N ARG A 28 16.02 -5.48 -2.35
CA ARG A 28 14.74 -6.12 -2.65
C ARG A 28 14.80 -6.63 -4.09
N LYS A 29 14.59 -7.93 -4.31
CA LYS A 29 14.58 -8.57 -5.63
C LYS A 29 13.17 -8.64 -6.24
N SER A 30 12.20 -9.00 -5.43
CA SER A 30 10.79 -9.04 -5.79
C SER A 30 9.93 -8.89 -4.53
N ASP A 31 8.62 -9.02 -4.66
CA ASP A 31 7.76 -9.04 -3.48
C ASP A 31 8.07 -10.26 -2.62
N GLY A 32 8.31 -10.00 -1.33
CA GLY A 32 8.67 -11.06 -0.37
C GLY A 32 10.03 -11.71 -0.57
N LEU A 33 10.91 -11.20 -1.46
CA LEU A 33 12.25 -11.72 -1.69
C LEU A 33 13.31 -10.63 -1.55
N TYR A 34 14.24 -10.83 -0.61
CA TYR A 34 15.34 -9.92 -0.33
C TYR A 34 16.67 -10.66 -0.40
N ASN A 35 17.70 -9.96 -0.83
CA ASN A 35 19.06 -10.48 -0.94
C ASN A 35 20.05 -9.55 -0.24
N PHE A 36 20.98 -10.11 0.51
CA PHE A 36 22.00 -9.37 1.24
C PHE A 36 23.18 -10.29 1.58
N ARG A 37 24.29 -9.72 2.03
CA ARG A 37 25.43 -10.51 2.50
C ARG A 37 25.08 -11.25 3.78
N CYS A 38 25.46 -12.50 3.86
CA CYS A 38 25.16 -13.36 5.00
C CYS A 38 25.74 -12.81 6.31
N PRO A 39 24.96 -12.54 7.35
CA PRO A 39 25.47 -12.08 8.63
C PRO A 39 26.18 -13.19 9.43
N TYR A 40 25.99 -14.45 9.06
CA TYR A 40 26.61 -15.58 9.74
C TYR A 40 28.04 -15.88 9.22
N CYS A 41 28.23 -15.93 7.91
CA CYS A 41 29.54 -16.28 7.33
C CYS A 41 30.23 -15.09 6.65
N GLY A 42 29.64 -13.92 6.64
CA GLY A 42 30.20 -12.74 5.96
C GLY A 42 30.26 -12.85 4.44
N ASP A 43 29.74 -13.95 3.87
CA ASP A 43 29.82 -14.26 2.44
C ASP A 43 31.26 -14.44 1.92
N SER A 44 31.52 -14.19 0.63
CA SER A 44 32.84 -14.36 0.04
C SER A 44 33.85 -13.32 0.55
N GLN A 45 34.99 -13.79 1.06
CA GLN A 45 36.10 -12.88 1.45
C GLN A 45 36.81 -12.28 0.22
N LYS A 46 36.82 -13.02 -0.92
CA LYS A 46 37.45 -12.57 -2.16
C LYS A 46 36.67 -11.53 -2.94
N SER A 47 35.36 -11.39 -2.69
CA SER A 47 34.49 -10.45 -3.40
C SER A 47 33.52 -9.80 -2.44
N GLN A 48 33.64 -8.50 -2.28
CA GLN A 48 32.75 -7.71 -1.42
C GLN A 48 31.37 -7.47 -2.03
N THR A 49 31.21 -7.67 -3.33
CA THR A 49 29.95 -7.43 -4.06
C THR A 49 29.03 -8.65 -4.08
N LYS A 50 29.53 -9.84 -3.75
CA LYS A 50 28.72 -11.07 -3.73
C LYS A 50 27.85 -11.11 -2.47
N ALA A 51 26.54 -11.27 -2.65
CA ALA A 51 25.55 -11.44 -1.59
C ALA A 51 24.75 -12.71 -1.85
N ARG A 52 24.89 -13.71 -0.97
CA ARG A 52 24.28 -15.05 -1.11
C ARG A 52 23.31 -15.39 0.01
N GLY A 53 23.03 -14.44 0.91
CA GLY A 53 21.96 -14.54 1.88
C GLY A 53 20.66 -14.10 1.25
N PHE A 54 19.61 -14.90 1.45
CA PHE A 54 18.27 -14.62 0.96
C PHE A 54 17.27 -14.70 2.09
N MET A 55 16.39 -13.71 2.15
CA MET A 55 15.18 -13.72 2.97
C MET A 55 13.98 -13.82 2.04
N PHE A 56 13.14 -14.82 2.24
CA PHE A 56 11.98 -15.03 1.38
C PHE A 56 10.73 -15.38 2.20
N ARG A 57 9.59 -15.01 1.62
CA ARG A 57 8.28 -15.31 2.20
C ARG A 57 7.98 -16.81 2.06
N LYS A 58 7.54 -17.41 3.17
CA LYS A 58 6.94 -18.75 3.18
C LYS A 58 5.61 -18.65 3.95
N GLU A 59 4.49 -18.77 3.25
CA GLU A 59 3.16 -18.60 3.84
C GLU A 59 3.01 -17.26 4.59
N ASN A 60 2.83 -17.30 5.91
CA ASN A 60 2.64 -16.14 6.78
C ASN A 60 3.91 -15.70 7.52
N THR A 61 5.08 -16.14 7.10
CA THR A 61 6.35 -15.81 7.75
C THR A 61 7.47 -15.64 6.74
N MET A 62 8.61 -15.08 7.19
CA MET A 62 9.84 -15.02 6.41
C MET A 62 10.84 -16.06 6.90
N ILE A 63 11.61 -16.61 5.96
CA ILE A 63 12.67 -17.58 6.23
C ILE A 63 13.96 -17.07 5.59
N TYR A 64 15.05 -17.20 6.34
CA TYR A 64 16.40 -16.91 5.86
C TYR A 64 17.10 -18.16 5.38
N LYS A 65 17.85 -18.05 4.27
CA LYS A 65 18.78 -19.07 3.79
C LYS A 65 20.00 -18.44 3.13
N CYS A 66 21.17 -18.98 3.45
CA CYS A 66 22.42 -18.60 2.79
C CYS A 66 22.89 -19.72 1.84
N HIS A 67 23.15 -19.38 0.58
CA HIS A 67 23.68 -20.31 -0.42
C HIS A 67 25.21 -20.50 -0.34
N ASN A 68 25.92 -19.75 0.53
CA ASN A 68 27.36 -19.90 0.72
C ASN A 68 27.67 -20.88 1.85
N CYS A 69 27.09 -20.70 3.03
CA CYS A 69 27.35 -21.54 4.20
C CYS A 69 26.24 -22.56 4.50
N GLY A 70 25.15 -22.55 3.72
CA GLY A 70 24.03 -23.47 3.90
C GLY A 70 23.10 -23.17 5.10
N VAL A 71 23.43 -22.17 5.94
CA VAL A 71 22.61 -21.81 7.11
C VAL A 71 21.21 -21.44 6.67
N GLY A 72 20.20 -22.07 7.31
CA GLY A 72 18.80 -21.71 7.26
C GLY A 72 18.32 -21.29 8.67
N ALA A 73 17.50 -20.24 8.75
CA ALA A 73 16.98 -19.76 10.02
C ALA A 73 15.55 -19.23 9.88
N SER A 74 14.76 -19.42 10.94
CA SER A 74 13.49 -18.70 11.08
C SER A 74 13.77 -17.21 11.23
N PHE A 75 12.78 -16.37 10.91
CA PHE A 75 12.94 -14.92 10.99
C PHE A 75 13.32 -14.44 12.40
N LYS A 76 12.73 -15.03 13.45
CA LYS A 76 13.11 -14.78 14.85
C LYS A 76 14.60 -15.04 15.13
N ASN A 77 15.10 -16.21 14.71
CA ASN A 77 16.50 -16.58 14.94
C ASN A 77 17.46 -15.73 14.13
N PHE A 78 17.05 -15.33 12.92
CA PHE A 78 17.80 -14.40 12.10
C PHE A 78 17.91 -13.02 12.77
N LEU A 79 16.80 -12.46 13.27
CA LEU A 79 16.81 -11.17 13.99
C LEU A 79 17.70 -11.22 15.23
N LYS A 80 17.62 -12.32 16.01
CA LYS A 80 18.46 -12.49 17.20
C LYS A 80 19.96 -12.45 16.87
N GLN A 81 20.36 -12.94 15.69
CA GLN A 81 21.74 -12.90 15.23
C GLN A 81 22.18 -11.49 14.77
N VAL A 82 21.28 -10.73 14.18
CA VAL A 82 21.57 -9.37 13.66
C VAL A 82 21.49 -8.34 14.78
N ASP A 83 20.39 -8.34 15.52
CA ASP A 83 20.13 -7.39 16.60
C ASP A 83 19.18 -7.99 17.65
N SER A 84 19.72 -8.31 18.82
CA SER A 84 18.96 -8.93 19.90
C SER A 84 17.88 -8.01 20.51
N LYS A 85 18.09 -6.67 20.50
CA LYS A 85 17.09 -5.72 21.00
C LYS A 85 15.87 -5.70 20.09
N ILE A 86 16.09 -5.53 18.79
CA ILE A 86 15.04 -5.56 17.77
C ILE A 86 14.33 -6.94 17.76
N SER A 87 15.06 -8.04 18.00
CA SER A 87 14.47 -9.36 18.13
C SER A 87 13.48 -9.46 19.30
N ASN A 88 13.77 -8.84 20.43
CA ASN A 88 12.88 -8.84 21.58
C ASN A 88 11.60 -8.02 21.31
N GLU A 89 11.73 -6.85 20.69
CA GLU A 89 10.57 -6.04 20.26
C GLU A 89 9.71 -6.80 19.26
N TYR A 90 10.32 -7.47 18.29
CA TYR A 90 9.63 -8.32 17.33
C TYR A 90 8.83 -9.43 18.00
N ILE A 91 9.42 -10.11 19.01
CA ILE A 91 8.74 -11.18 19.76
C ILE A 91 7.52 -10.62 20.49
N LEU A 92 7.69 -9.47 21.16
CA LEU A 92 6.59 -8.81 21.86
C LEU A 92 5.46 -8.43 20.90
N GLU A 93 5.76 -7.84 19.74
CA GLU A 93 4.73 -7.44 18.79
C GLU A 93 4.05 -8.65 18.13
N ARG A 94 4.84 -9.66 17.71
CA ARG A 94 4.32 -10.82 16.99
C ARG A 94 3.48 -11.76 17.87
N TYR A 95 3.88 -11.92 19.15
CA TYR A 95 3.26 -12.89 20.05
C TYR A 95 2.40 -12.24 21.15
N LYS A 96 2.23 -10.91 21.14
CA LYS A 96 1.19 -10.28 21.94
C LYS A 96 -0.14 -10.92 21.56
N LYS A 97 -0.74 -11.67 22.47
CA LYS A 97 -2.15 -12.03 22.35
C LYS A 97 -2.91 -10.73 22.16
N LYS A 98 -3.81 -10.67 21.18
CA LYS A 98 -4.75 -9.56 20.99
C LYS A 98 -5.69 -9.52 22.23
N GLU A 99 -5.23 -8.98 23.34
CA GLU A 99 -6.09 -8.68 24.48
C GLU A 99 -6.78 -7.32 24.38
N TYR A 100 -6.39 -6.54 23.36
CA TYR A 100 -7.01 -5.24 23.12
C TYR A 100 -7.40 -5.11 21.64
N GLU A 101 -8.63 -5.46 21.34
CA GLU A 101 -9.30 -4.87 20.19
C GLU A 101 -9.84 -3.52 20.67
N PRO A 102 -9.29 -2.37 20.21
CA PRO A 102 -9.90 -1.10 20.54
C PRO A 102 -11.35 -1.14 20.06
N ASP A 103 -12.28 -0.85 20.96
CA ASP A 103 -13.69 -0.76 20.62
C ASP A 103 -13.86 0.36 19.58
N MET A 104 -13.84 -0.04 18.31
CA MET A 104 -14.00 0.88 17.17
C MET A 104 -15.44 1.43 17.08
N SER A 105 -16.37 0.95 17.92
CA SER A 105 -17.77 1.43 17.94
C SER A 105 -17.86 2.91 18.36
N GLN A 106 -16.88 3.39 19.14
CA GLN A 106 -16.78 4.78 19.57
C GLN A 106 -16.19 5.72 18.49
N PHE A 107 -15.52 5.18 17.49
CA PHE A 107 -15.04 5.97 16.36
C PHE A 107 -16.19 6.17 15.36
N LYS A 108 -16.96 7.25 15.52
CA LYS A 108 -17.86 7.70 14.46
C LYS A 108 -17.02 7.84 13.20
N LYS A 109 -17.34 7.05 12.17
CA LYS A 109 -16.70 7.22 10.85
C LYS A 109 -16.70 8.71 10.51
N PRO A 110 -15.55 9.32 10.19
CA PRO A 110 -15.53 10.71 9.82
C PRO A 110 -16.56 10.90 8.71
N LYS A 111 -17.61 11.66 8.98
CA LYS A 111 -18.49 12.14 7.92
C LYS A 111 -17.62 13.09 7.12
N PHE A 112 -17.04 12.57 6.04
CA PHE A 112 -16.52 13.46 5.02
C PHE A 112 -17.73 14.34 4.64
N LEU A 113 -17.70 15.60 5.04
CA LEU A 113 -18.55 16.62 4.45
C LEU A 113 -18.19 16.58 2.96
N THR A 114 -18.93 15.77 2.21
CA THR A 114 -18.97 15.93 0.77
C THR A 114 -19.49 17.35 0.60
N ARG A 115 -18.57 18.30 0.39
CA ARG A 115 -18.97 19.62 -0.07
C ARG A 115 -19.86 19.34 -1.25
N ASP A 116 -21.14 19.71 -1.12
CA ASP A 116 -22.03 19.58 -2.25
C ASP A 116 -21.40 20.40 -3.37
N THR A 117 -20.74 19.68 -4.28
CA THR A 117 -20.08 20.35 -5.39
C THR A 117 -21.20 21.01 -6.19
N PRO A 118 -21.08 22.29 -6.52
CA PRO A 118 -22.09 23.00 -7.33
C PRO A 118 -22.47 22.26 -8.60
N LEU A 119 -21.58 21.40 -9.08
CA LEU A 119 -21.76 20.55 -10.26
C LEU A 119 -22.87 19.49 -10.11
N LYS A 120 -23.33 19.16 -8.89
CA LYS A 120 -24.41 18.18 -8.69
C LYS A 120 -25.76 18.63 -9.31
N SER A 121 -25.96 19.92 -9.45
CA SER A 121 -27.16 20.48 -10.07
C SER A 121 -27.11 20.47 -11.60
N LEU A 122 -25.96 20.15 -12.19
CA LEU A 122 -25.78 20.15 -13.64
C LEU A 122 -26.01 18.76 -14.24
N ILE A 123 -26.36 18.73 -15.53
CA ILE A 123 -26.62 17.52 -16.28
C ILE A 123 -25.29 16.98 -16.79
N LYS A 124 -24.97 15.72 -16.52
CA LYS A 124 -23.78 15.09 -17.08
C LYS A 124 -23.97 14.79 -18.57
N ILE A 125 -22.97 15.09 -19.39
CA ILE A 125 -23.03 14.81 -20.83
C ILE A 125 -23.13 13.31 -21.13
N SER A 126 -22.60 12.47 -20.25
CA SER A 126 -22.74 11.01 -20.37
C SER A 126 -24.19 10.51 -20.28
N THR A 127 -25.10 11.27 -19.66
CA THR A 127 -26.52 10.90 -19.52
C THR A 127 -27.41 11.44 -20.64
N LEU A 128 -26.86 12.28 -21.53
CA LEU A 128 -27.60 12.83 -22.67
C LEU A 128 -27.67 11.81 -23.81
N GLU A 129 -28.82 11.80 -24.48
CA GLU A 129 -29.01 11.00 -25.70
C GLU A 129 -28.09 11.48 -26.84
N HIS A 130 -27.74 10.59 -27.73
CA HIS A 130 -26.89 10.91 -28.91
C HIS A 130 -27.52 11.96 -29.85
N THR A 131 -28.83 12.08 -29.83
CA THR A 131 -29.58 13.08 -30.60
C THR A 131 -29.47 14.50 -30.06
N HIS A 132 -29.11 14.63 -28.78
CA HIS A 132 -29.05 15.94 -28.08
C HIS A 132 -27.98 16.85 -28.71
N PRO A 133 -28.28 18.15 -28.97
CA PRO A 133 -27.35 19.07 -29.63
C PRO A 133 -25.98 19.18 -28.96
N VAL A 134 -25.98 19.23 -27.61
CA VAL A 134 -24.73 19.28 -26.82
C VAL A 134 -23.91 18.03 -26.97
N LYS A 135 -24.56 16.85 -27.02
CA LYS A 135 -23.87 15.57 -27.25
C LYS A 135 -23.22 15.53 -28.61
N LYS A 136 -23.96 15.93 -29.66
CA LYS A 136 -23.42 16.05 -31.03
C LYS A 136 -22.26 17.02 -31.11
N PHE A 137 -22.31 18.14 -30.39
CA PHE A 137 -21.20 19.10 -30.35
C PHE A 137 -19.94 18.49 -29.74
N VAL A 138 -20.07 17.77 -28.63
CA VAL A 138 -18.93 17.10 -27.94
C VAL A 138 -18.35 15.99 -28.80
N ASP A 139 -19.20 15.20 -29.45
CA ASP A 139 -18.79 14.14 -30.38
C ASP A 139 -18.09 14.72 -31.62
N GLY A 140 -18.63 15.83 -32.17
CA GLY A 140 -18.00 16.55 -33.30
C GLY A 140 -16.62 17.14 -32.96
N ARG A 141 -16.34 17.42 -31.68
CA ARG A 141 -15.04 17.81 -31.17
C ARG A 141 -14.09 16.64 -30.91
N GLN A 142 -14.49 15.43 -31.25
CA GLN A 142 -13.72 14.18 -31.06
C GLN A 142 -13.30 13.94 -29.59
N ILE A 143 -14.12 14.41 -28.62
CA ILE A 143 -13.87 14.14 -27.21
C ILE A 143 -14.26 12.68 -26.95
N PRO A 144 -13.34 11.84 -26.41
CA PRO A 144 -13.63 10.43 -26.17
C PRO A 144 -14.87 10.25 -25.27
N SER A 145 -15.74 9.32 -25.59
CA SER A 145 -16.94 9.01 -24.80
C SER A 145 -16.62 8.59 -23.36
N SER A 146 -15.45 7.99 -23.16
CA SER A 146 -14.89 7.67 -21.84
C SER A 146 -14.66 8.88 -20.94
N SER A 147 -14.61 10.10 -21.49
CA SER A 147 -14.43 11.36 -20.74
C SER A 147 -15.75 12.10 -20.50
N HIS A 148 -16.85 11.69 -21.15
CA HIS A 148 -18.13 12.40 -21.06
C HIS A 148 -18.74 12.44 -19.66
N TYR A 149 -18.38 11.52 -18.77
CA TYR A 149 -18.82 11.53 -17.37
C TYR A 149 -18.24 12.70 -16.53
N GLN A 150 -17.15 13.31 -17.01
CA GLN A 150 -16.49 14.46 -16.39
C GLN A 150 -17.02 15.81 -16.92
N LEU A 151 -17.81 15.79 -17.99
CA LEU A 151 -18.34 16.98 -18.63
C LEU A 151 -19.79 17.21 -18.17
N PHE A 152 -20.09 18.48 -17.94
CA PHE A 152 -21.40 18.92 -17.44
C PHE A 152 -22.00 19.95 -18.38
N PHE A 153 -23.32 19.88 -18.54
CA PHE A 153 -24.11 20.83 -19.32
C PHE A 153 -24.95 21.72 -18.39
N ALA A 154 -24.77 23.01 -18.52
CA ALA A 154 -25.55 24.04 -17.83
C ALA A 154 -26.45 24.76 -18.84
N PRO A 155 -27.74 24.45 -18.96
CA PRO A 155 -28.65 25.09 -19.92
C PRO A 155 -28.72 26.61 -19.74
N LYS A 156 -28.63 27.06 -18.51
CA LYS A 156 -28.67 28.48 -18.11
C LYS A 156 -27.44 28.85 -17.31
N PHE A 157 -26.30 28.84 -17.96
CA PHE A 157 -24.99 28.99 -17.32
C PHE A 157 -24.88 30.25 -16.46
N TYR A 158 -25.35 31.41 -16.96
CA TYR A 158 -25.27 32.66 -16.21
C TYR A 158 -26.14 32.66 -14.94
N GLU A 159 -27.34 32.10 -14.99
CA GLU A 159 -28.20 31.97 -13.82
C GLU A 159 -27.59 31.05 -12.79
N TRP A 160 -27.02 29.94 -13.26
CA TRP A 160 -26.34 28.96 -12.41
C TRP A 160 -25.09 29.57 -11.74
N VAL A 161 -24.23 30.28 -12.48
CA VAL A 161 -23.03 30.93 -11.90
C VAL A 161 -23.44 31.98 -10.87
N ASN A 162 -24.44 32.82 -11.18
CA ASN A 162 -24.90 33.86 -10.27
C ASN A 162 -25.52 33.27 -8.98
N SER A 163 -26.09 32.07 -9.04
CA SER A 163 -26.59 31.37 -7.86
C SER A 163 -25.48 30.87 -6.91
N LEU A 164 -24.27 30.73 -7.42
CA LEU A 164 -23.09 30.29 -6.64
C LEU A 164 -22.39 31.46 -5.94
N VAL A 165 -22.55 32.66 -6.42
CA VAL A 165 -21.96 33.86 -5.82
C VAL A 165 -22.99 34.44 -4.85
N PRO A 166 -22.74 34.39 -3.52
CA PRO A 166 -23.64 35.08 -2.59
C PRO A 166 -23.63 36.60 -2.92
N ASN A 167 -24.80 37.16 -3.17
CA ASN A 167 -24.93 38.61 -3.31
C ASN A 167 -24.28 39.28 -2.11
N LYS A 168 -23.20 40.05 -2.37
CA LYS A 168 -22.62 40.96 -1.38
C LYS A 168 -23.52 42.10 -1.12
#